data_7fa72769940f66d3762825af84f2dd6c
#
_entry.id   7fa72769940f66d3762825af84f2dd6c
#
_cell.length_a   1.000
_cell.length_b   1.000
_cell.length_c   1.000
_cell.angle_alpha   90.00
_cell.angle_beta   90.00
_cell.angle_gamma   90.00
#
_symmetry.space_group_name_H-M   'P 1'
#
loop_
_entity.id
_entity.type
_entity.pdbx_description
1 polymer ?
#
loop_
_entity_poly.entity_id
_entity_poly.type
_entity_poly.pdbx_seq_one_letter_code
_entity_poly.pdbx_strand_id
1 'polypeptide(L)'
;MSWRSIVGHKLRSTLTTLGVIIGVAAVIAFVTLGASLQADIVNTIAGNNQDVMYVSASSQTQGDIPQLGQGGQAVFTQYDTAQIRQIQGVQAAVPVGGIATAQVQYRNDSVGRQWVTVSRPQYFQLKGQRIVEGRSYRPGQREVVLNRPAARMFAENVTVGENITLVKAANGQPINATVVGIAEASQDGAGALTNGAQPSIYAPTDPFYERTVISPNTDEQQRVYSQILVSAVSIQEIEPTQGRIISYLTDRSDARVLKAEGYQFEVTTYDQLVDQIRQVSSTFTAYITGIAVISLVVGAIGIANIMLVSVTERTREIGIMKAVGAKRRDIMQLFLLEAILLGLFGSVFGALVGISGGYAATVLIDLPLRIRPLWFVVAVVVGPLVGVFAGLYPAWSASTVDPIDALRHE
;
A
#
# COMPACT_ATOMS: atom_id res chain seq x y z
N MET A 1 -38.23 28.68 -5.80
CA MET A 1 -39.27 27.63 -5.63
C MET A 1 -38.66 26.24 -5.43
N SER A 2 -37.49 25.91 -5.94
CA SER A 2 -36.83 24.58 -5.82
C SER A 2 -36.49 24.10 -4.40
N TRP A 3 -36.19 25.00 -3.45
CA TRP A 3 -35.83 24.62 -2.09
C TRP A 3 -36.98 24.02 -1.25
N ARG A 4 -38.24 24.48 -1.44
CA ARG A 4 -39.42 23.99 -0.75
C ARG A 4 -39.87 22.59 -1.17
N SER A 5 -39.63 22.20 -2.40
CA SER A 5 -39.91 20.86 -2.95
C SER A 5 -39.02 19.78 -2.37
N ILE A 6 -37.76 20.10 -2.11
CA ILE A 6 -36.78 19.18 -1.47
C ILE A 6 -37.16 18.88 -0.03
N VAL A 7 -37.79 19.84 0.67
CA VAL A 7 -38.16 19.71 2.11
C VAL A 7 -39.41 18.84 2.31
N GLY A 8 -40.31 18.71 1.31
CA GLY A 8 -41.56 17.94 1.42
C GLY A 8 -41.39 16.40 1.46
N HIS A 9 -40.36 15.86 0.81
CA HIS A 9 -40.08 14.40 0.72
C HIS A 9 -38.69 14.03 1.18
N LYS A 10 -38.31 14.50 2.38
CA LYS A 10 -36.96 14.42 2.96
C LYS A 10 -36.34 13.02 2.92
N LEU A 11 -37.12 11.99 3.26
CA LEU A 11 -36.61 10.60 3.30
C LEU A 11 -36.22 10.07 1.91
N ARG A 12 -37.02 10.39 0.88
CA ARG A 12 -36.77 9.89 -0.47
C ARG A 12 -35.59 10.61 -1.13
N SER A 13 -35.54 11.94 -1.01
CA SER A 13 -34.41 12.75 -1.54
C SER A 13 -33.09 12.40 -0.85
N THR A 14 -33.12 12.09 0.46
CA THR A 14 -31.94 11.68 1.20
C THR A 14 -31.42 10.31 0.77
N LEU A 15 -32.31 9.33 0.59
CA LEU A 15 -31.94 7.98 0.17
C LEU A 15 -31.28 7.93 -1.20
N THR A 16 -31.69 8.78 -2.12
CA THR A 16 -31.18 8.77 -3.48
C THR A 16 -29.90 9.59 -3.66
N THR A 17 -29.79 10.74 -2.99
CA THR A 17 -28.50 11.47 -2.92
C THR A 17 -27.44 10.66 -2.18
N LEU A 18 -27.87 9.77 -1.27
CA LEU A 18 -26.95 8.87 -0.51
C LEU A 18 -26.11 7.99 -1.47
N GLY A 19 -26.69 7.46 -2.55
CA GLY A 19 -25.95 6.68 -3.55
C GLY A 19 -24.81 7.47 -4.21
N VAL A 20 -25.09 8.74 -4.58
CA VAL A 20 -24.06 9.63 -5.16
C VAL A 20 -23.02 10.01 -4.08
N ILE A 21 -23.48 10.33 -2.87
CA ILE A 21 -22.61 10.66 -1.72
C ILE A 21 -21.66 9.51 -1.44
N ILE A 22 -22.16 8.29 -1.30
CA ILE A 22 -21.34 7.10 -0.99
C ILE A 22 -20.35 6.82 -2.11
N GLY A 23 -20.79 6.87 -3.38
CA GLY A 23 -19.92 6.64 -4.53
C GLY A 23 -18.75 7.62 -4.58
N VAL A 24 -19.03 8.92 -4.46
CA VAL A 24 -18.01 9.97 -4.45
C VAL A 24 -17.12 9.89 -3.22
N ALA A 25 -17.71 9.67 -2.04
CA ALA A 25 -16.98 9.56 -0.78
C ALA A 25 -15.99 8.39 -0.80
N ALA A 26 -16.41 7.23 -1.29
CA ALA A 26 -15.56 6.06 -1.42
C ALA A 26 -14.34 6.35 -2.31
N VAL A 27 -14.53 6.92 -3.51
CA VAL A 27 -13.41 7.26 -4.41
C VAL A 27 -12.41 8.19 -3.73
N ILE A 28 -12.89 9.27 -3.13
CA ILE A 28 -12.01 10.26 -2.49
C ILE A 28 -11.26 9.68 -1.30
N ALA A 29 -11.95 8.94 -0.42
CA ALA A 29 -11.34 8.31 0.74
C ALA A 29 -10.23 7.31 0.33
N PHE A 30 -10.51 6.44 -0.63
CA PHE A 30 -9.53 5.44 -1.07
C PHE A 30 -8.37 6.02 -1.88
N VAL A 31 -8.63 7.03 -2.73
CA VAL A 31 -7.55 7.74 -3.43
C VAL A 31 -6.64 8.47 -2.44
N THR A 32 -7.21 9.07 -1.40
CA THR A 32 -6.44 9.73 -0.34
C THR A 32 -5.61 8.70 0.42
N LEU A 33 -6.21 7.58 0.83
CA LEU A 33 -5.53 6.50 1.52
C LEU A 33 -4.40 5.90 0.67
N GLY A 34 -4.66 5.59 -0.61
CA GLY A 34 -3.66 5.06 -1.54
C GLY A 34 -2.50 6.02 -1.79
N ALA A 35 -2.79 7.32 -1.91
CA ALA A 35 -1.75 8.35 -2.04
C ALA A 35 -0.91 8.51 -0.78
N SER A 36 -1.55 8.40 0.39
CA SER A 36 -0.89 8.46 1.69
C SER A 36 0.00 7.25 1.93
N LEU A 37 -0.49 6.05 1.64
CA LEU A 37 0.28 4.82 1.70
C LEU A 37 1.48 4.85 0.75
N GLN A 38 1.28 5.26 -0.50
CA GLN A 38 2.37 5.41 -1.47
C GLN A 38 3.43 6.40 -0.97
N ALA A 39 3.02 7.54 -0.40
CA ALA A 39 3.95 8.54 0.12
C ALA A 39 4.73 8.02 1.34
N ASP A 40 4.07 7.27 2.22
CA ASP A 40 4.71 6.67 3.38
C ASP A 40 5.77 5.65 2.98
N ILE A 41 5.43 4.74 2.07
CA ILE A 41 6.37 3.74 1.57
C ILE A 41 7.56 4.41 0.86
N VAL A 42 7.28 5.40 -0.01
CA VAL A 42 8.33 6.17 -0.69
C VAL A 42 9.23 6.86 0.34
N ASN A 43 8.68 7.54 1.33
CA ASN A 43 9.47 8.23 2.36
C ASN A 43 10.28 7.26 3.23
N THR A 44 9.70 6.11 3.56
CA THR A 44 10.34 5.09 4.41
C THR A 44 11.49 4.40 3.69
N ILE A 45 11.30 4.09 2.40
CA ILE A 45 12.32 3.42 1.59
C ILE A 45 13.29 4.45 0.98
N ALA A 46 12.85 5.69 0.68
CA ALA A 46 13.66 6.76 0.08
C ALA A 46 14.67 7.43 1.05
N GLY A 47 14.64 7.08 2.33
CA GLY A 47 15.77 7.46 3.21
C GLY A 47 17.07 7.13 2.49
N ASN A 48 18.19 7.61 2.71
CA ASN A 48 19.53 7.55 2.09
C ASN A 48 19.95 6.31 1.22
N ASN A 49 19.01 5.46 0.76
CA ASN A 49 19.29 4.11 0.23
C ASN A 49 18.81 3.89 -1.21
N GLN A 50 18.69 4.94 -2.00
CA GLN A 50 18.28 4.82 -3.41
C GLN A 50 19.31 4.06 -4.26
N ASP A 51 20.55 3.94 -3.78
CA ASP A 51 21.66 3.22 -4.41
C ASP A 51 21.72 1.73 -4.07
N VAL A 52 20.77 1.23 -3.23
CA VAL A 52 20.78 -0.16 -2.76
C VAL A 52 19.92 -1.05 -3.66
N MET A 53 20.51 -2.19 -4.02
CA MET A 53 19.87 -3.28 -4.76
C MET A 53 19.76 -4.52 -3.87
N TYR A 54 18.67 -5.27 -4.06
CA TYR A 54 18.41 -6.53 -3.36
C TYR A 54 18.57 -7.69 -4.33
N VAL A 55 19.59 -8.52 -4.09
CA VAL A 55 19.88 -9.70 -4.89
C VAL A 55 19.27 -10.92 -4.21
N SER A 56 18.33 -11.58 -4.86
CA SER A 56 17.63 -12.76 -4.35
C SER A 56 17.44 -13.84 -5.43
N ALA A 57 17.06 -15.05 -5.01
CA ALA A 57 16.59 -16.09 -5.90
C ALA A 57 15.14 -16.42 -5.54
N SER A 58 14.20 -16.13 -6.45
CA SER A 58 12.77 -16.31 -6.24
C SER A 58 12.17 -17.27 -7.27
N SER A 59 11.10 -17.98 -6.93
CA SER A 59 10.28 -18.72 -7.88
C SER A 59 9.30 -17.76 -8.55
N GLN A 60 9.16 -17.85 -9.87
CA GLN A 60 8.14 -17.10 -10.61
C GLN A 60 6.73 -17.69 -10.37
N THR A 61 6.25 -17.67 -9.16
CA THR A 61 4.81 -17.81 -8.93
C THR A 61 4.22 -16.41 -9.05
N GLN A 62 3.54 -16.17 -10.15
CA GLN A 62 2.94 -14.90 -10.53
C GLN A 62 2.03 -14.38 -9.42
N GLY A 63 2.41 -13.32 -8.74
CA GLY A 63 1.58 -12.61 -7.75
C GLY A 63 2.17 -12.41 -6.36
N ASP A 64 3.30 -13.02 -6.04
CA ASP A 64 3.95 -12.77 -4.75
C ASP A 64 4.67 -11.42 -4.79
N ILE A 65 4.24 -10.51 -3.92
CA ILE A 65 5.02 -9.31 -3.59
C ILE A 65 6.37 -9.81 -3.08
N PRO A 66 7.50 -9.37 -3.68
CA PRO A 66 8.82 -9.77 -3.20
C PRO A 66 8.90 -9.53 -1.70
N GLN A 67 9.04 -10.59 -0.91
CA GLN A 67 9.17 -10.47 0.53
C GLN A 67 10.58 -9.92 0.81
N LEU A 68 10.69 -8.60 0.85
CA LEU A 68 11.90 -7.90 1.26
C LEU A 68 12.29 -8.37 2.66
N GLY A 69 13.37 -9.16 2.75
CA GLY A 69 13.94 -9.62 4.00
C GLY A 69 13.48 -10.98 4.52
N GLN A 70 12.49 -11.64 3.91
CA GLN A 70 12.05 -12.98 4.30
C GLN A 70 11.92 -13.88 3.06
N GLY A 71 12.97 -14.67 2.73
CA GLY A 71 12.68 -15.90 2.05
C GLY A 71 12.88 -15.96 0.55
N GLY A 72 14.06 -15.64 0.08
CA GLY A 72 14.58 -16.34 -1.10
C GLY A 72 15.17 -17.70 -0.70
N GLN A 73 15.36 -18.60 -1.65
CA GLN A 73 16.17 -19.79 -1.43
C GLN A 73 17.59 -19.36 -1.00
N ALA A 74 18.14 -19.98 0.07
CA ALA A 74 19.52 -19.70 0.45
C ALA A 74 20.47 -20.42 -0.52
N VAL A 75 21.03 -19.67 -1.45
CA VAL A 75 21.88 -20.13 -2.54
C VAL A 75 23.17 -19.34 -2.70
N PHE A 76 23.24 -18.13 -2.11
CA PHE A 76 24.40 -17.24 -2.27
C PHE A 76 25.47 -17.59 -1.24
N THR A 77 26.64 -17.99 -1.70
CA THR A 77 27.79 -18.33 -0.85
C THR A 77 28.58 -17.09 -0.44
N GLN A 78 29.55 -17.28 0.47
CA GLN A 78 30.52 -16.22 0.76
C GLN A 78 31.37 -15.88 -0.45
N TYR A 79 31.67 -16.88 -1.30
CA TYR A 79 32.36 -16.69 -2.58
C TYR A 79 31.56 -15.75 -3.49
N ASP A 80 30.26 -16.00 -3.68
CA ASP A 80 29.42 -15.13 -4.49
C ASP A 80 29.41 -13.69 -3.97
N THR A 81 29.29 -13.52 -2.65
CA THR A 81 29.34 -12.18 -2.05
C THR A 81 30.67 -11.46 -2.30
N ALA A 82 31.80 -12.21 -2.27
CA ALA A 82 33.12 -11.65 -2.51
C ALA A 82 33.31 -11.25 -3.97
N GLN A 83 32.82 -12.07 -4.92
CA GLN A 83 32.87 -11.78 -6.35
C GLN A 83 31.99 -10.59 -6.73
N ILE A 84 30.75 -10.52 -6.21
CA ILE A 84 29.85 -9.39 -6.45
C ILE A 84 30.48 -8.08 -5.97
N ARG A 85 31.20 -8.09 -4.86
CA ARG A 85 31.92 -6.89 -4.35
C ARG A 85 33.01 -6.37 -5.31
N GLN A 86 33.55 -7.24 -6.18
CA GLN A 86 34.56 -6.87 -7.17
C GLN A 86 33.97 -6.39 -8.51
N ILE A 87 32.67 -6.48 -8.69
CA ILE A 87 31.99 -6.02 -9.92
C ILE A 87 32.08 -4.49 -9.98
N GLN A 88 32.44 -3.98 -11.15
CA GLN A 88 32.50 -2.54 -11.40
C GLN A 88 31.14 -1.89 -11.13
N GLY A 89 31.11 -0.79 -10.39
CA GLY A 89 29.90 -0.08 -9.98
C GLY A 89 29.35 -0.53 -8.61
N VAL A 90 29.90 -1.59 -8.00
CA VAL A 90 29.55 -2.01 -6.64
C VAL A 90 30.43 -1.29 -5.63
N GLN A 91 29.82 -0.59 -4.69
CA GLN A 91 30.48 0.04 -3.55
C GLN A 91 30.60 -0.92 -2.37
N ALA A 92 29.53 -1.65 -2.07
CA ALA A 92 29.49 -2.62 -1.00
C ALA A 92 28.52 -3.77 -1.32
N ALA A 93 28.83 -4.97 -0.80
CA ALA A 93 27.95 -6.13 -0.86
C ALA A 93 27.94 -6.84 0.49
N VAL A 94 26.77 -7.03 1.07
CA VAL A 94 26.56 -7.59 2.40
C VAL A 94 25.58 -8.76 2.32
N PRO A 95 26.00 -9.98 2.72
CA PRO A 95 25.11 -11.13 2.71
C PRO A 95 24.12 -11.04 3.86
N VAL A 96 22.89 -11.47 3.59
CA VAL A 96 21.78 -11.48 4.55
C VAL A 96 21.19 -12.87 4.58
N GLY A 97 21.13 -13.42 5.78
CA GLY A 97 20.47 -14.68 6.08
C GLY A 97 19.38 -14.50 7.13
N GLY A 98 18.73 -15.56 7.46
CA GLY A 98 17.72 -15.54 8.51
C GLY A 98 17.64 -16.85 9.28
N ILE A 99 17.26 -16.72 10.54
CA ILE A 99 17.05 -17.83 11.46
C ILE A 99 15.60 -17.73 11.95
N ALA A 100 14.83 -18.79 11.75
CA ALA A 100 13.56 -18.93 12.43
C ALA A 100 13.78 -19.37 13.88
N THR A 101 13.18 -18.64 14.82
CA THR A 101 13.12 -19.08 16.23
C THR A 101 11.78 -19.75 16.50
N ALA A 102 11.75 -20.74 17.38
CA ALA A 102 10.53 -21.30 17.93
C ALA A 102 9.90 -20.32 18.92
N GLN A 103 10.75 -19.71 19.72
CA GLN A 103 10.36 -18.65 20.67
C GLN A 103 11.56 -17.76 21.02
N VAL A 104 11.27 -16.56 21.49
CA VAL A 104 12.22 -15.63 22.08
C VAL A 104 11.81 -15.41 23.52
N GLN A 105 12.74 -15.60 24.46
CA GLN A 105 12.50 -15.51 25.89
C GLN A 105 13.23 -14.30 26.48
N TYR A 106 12.55 -13.60 27.35
CA TYR A 106 13.12 -12.52 28.15
C TYR A 106 12.58 -12.59 29.57
N ARG A 107 13.46 -12.78 30.56
CA ARG A 107 13.08 -13.04 31.95
C ARG A 107 12.11 -14.21 32.08
N ASN A 108 10.89 -13.95 32.59
CA ASN A 108 9.82 -14.95 32.75
C ASN A 108 8.77 -14.88 31.59
N ASP A 109 9.01 -14.07 30.56
CA ASP A 109 8.10 -13.90 29.44
C ASP A 109 8.67 -14.51 28.16
N SER A 110 7.80 -14.94 27.25
CA SER A 110 8.21 -15.52 25.98
C SER A 110 7.26 -15.15 24.87
N VAL A 111 7.82 -14.79 23.74
CA VAL A 111 7.08 -14.52 22.50
C VAL A 111 7.34 -15.66 21.52
N GLY A 112 6.29 -16.12 20.84
CA GLY A 112 6.35 -17.20 19.87
C GLY A 112 7.27 -16.90 18.69
N ARG A 113 7.15 -17.70 17.65
CA ARG A 113 8.00 -17.65 16.45
C ARG A 113 8.37 -16.24 16.01
N GLN A 114 9.66 -15.95 15.95
CA GLN A 114 10.23 -14.72 15.42
C GLN A 114 11.26 -15.03 14.33
N TRP A 115 11.46 -14.07 13.43
CA TRP A 115 12.53 -14.15 12.44
C TRP A 115 13.70 -13.28 12.88
N VAL A 116 14.90 -13.87 12.93
CA VAL A 116 16.13 -13.16 13.25
C VAL A 116 16.92 -12.96 11.96
N THR A 117 17.12 -11.71 11.59
CA THR A 117 17.98 -11.35 10.45
C THR A 117 19.43 -11.43 10.85
N VAL A 118 20.21 -12.22 10.13
CA VAL A 118 21.64 -12.37 10.36
C VAL A 118 22.42 -11.71 9.23
N SER A 119 23.37 -10.85 9.61
CA SER A 119 24.17 -10.11 8.63
C SER A 119 25.44 -9.54 9.27
N ARG A 120 26.22 -8.79 8.49
CA ARG A 120 27.35 -8.02 8.97
C ARG A 120 26.88 -6.65 9.52
N PRO A 121 27.67 -5.97 10.40
CA PRO A 121 27.30 -4.65 10.95
C PRO A 121 27.00 -3.57 9.89
N GLN A 122 27.64 -3.67 8.72
CA GLN A 122 27.39 -2.77 7.58
C GLN A 122 25.94 -2.82 7.07
N TYR A 123 25.18 -3.85 7.42
CA TYR A 123 23.77 -3.97 7.09
C TYR A 123 22.96 -2.73 7.48
N PHE A 124 23.18 -2.20 8.71
CA PHE A 124 22.47 -1.01 9.19
C PHE A 124 22.75 0.22 8.35
N GLN A 125 24.00 0.39 7.89
CA GLN A 125 24.37 1.51 7.03
C GLN A 125 23.72 1.40 5.65
N LEU A 126 23.77 0.20 5.04
CA LEU A 126 23.15 -0.03 3.73
C LEU A 126 21.63 0.10 3.78
N LYS A 127 21.01 -0.27 4.88
CA LYS A 127 19.57 -0.12 5.11
C LYS A 127 19.16 1.30 5.56
N GLY A 128 20.12 2.20 5.83
CA GLY A 128 19.84 3.50 6.42
C GLY A 128 19.15 3.40 7.79
N GLN A 129 19.24 2.25 8.43
CA GLN A 129 18.59 2.00 9.69
C GLN A 129 19.43 2.56 10.84
N ARG A 130 18.89 3.57 11.53
CA ARG A 130 19.57 4.23 12.64
C ARG A 130 19.46 3.42 13.92
N ILE A 131 20.58 3.25 14.62
CA ILE A 131 20.60 2.74 16.00
C ILE A 131 20.35 3.94 16.92
N VAL A 132 19.28 3.89 17.71
CA VAL A 132 18.80 5.01 18.54
C VAL A 132 19.42 4.94 19.93
N GLU A 133 19.65 3.70 20.43
CA GLU A 133 20.24 3.45 21.73
C GLU A 133 21.33 2.38 21.61
N GLY A 134 22.43 2.56 22.30
CA GLY A 134 23.55 1.63 22.27
C GLY A 134 24.37 1.67 20.98
N ARG A 135 24.74 0.51 20.46
CA ARG A 135 25.60 0.33 19.28
C ARG A 135 25.22 -0.88 18.45
N SER A 136 25.81 -1.03 17.27
CA SER A 136 25.72 -2.25 16.48
C SER A 136 26.46 -3.41 17.16
N TYR A 137 26.04 -4.65 16.86
CA TYR A 137 26.70 -5.85 17.31
C TYR A 137 28.10 -6.02 16.69
N ARG A 138 28.98 -6.76 17.38
CA ARG A 138 30.32 -7.14 16.91
C ARG A 138 30.28 -8.53 16.31
N PRO A 139 31.00 -8.76 15.18
CA PRO A 139 31.16 -10.11 14.63
C PRO A 139 31.81 -11.06 15.67
N GLY A 140 31.35 -12.31 15.71
CA GLY A 140 31.87 -13.33 16.62
C GLY A 140 31.34 -13.23 18.07
N GLN A 141 30.54 -12.23 18.40
CA GLN A 141 29.97 -12.07 19.74
C GLN A 141 28.48 -12.46 19.76
N ARG A 142 28.01 -12.93 20.91
CA ARG A 142 26.57 -13.22 21.15
C ARG A 142 25.82 -11.93 21.47
N GLU A 143 25.87 -10.99 20.55
CA GLU A 143 25.24 -9.69 20.67
C GLU A 143 24.10 -9.57 19.64
N VAL A 144 23.03 -8.88 20.02
CA VAL A 144 21.89 -8.63 19.13
C VAL A 144 21.47 -7.17 19.19
N VAL A 145 20.85 -6.70 18.13
CA VAL A 145 20.17 -5.41 18.05
C VAL A 145 18.67 -5.69 17.83
N LEU A 146 17.83 -5.05 18.61
CA LEU A 146 16.38 -5.10 18.47
C LEU A 146 15.89 -3.82 17.77
N ASN A 147 14.81 -3.89 17.00
CA ASN A 147 14.10 -2.66 16.69
C ASN A 147 13.15 -2.29 17.84
N ARG A 148 12.63 -1.05 17.87
CA ARG A 148 11.71 -0.60 18.92
C ARG A 148 10.50 -1.52 19.15
N PRO A 149 9.80 -2.04 18.10
CA PRO A 149 8.72 -3.00 18.30
C PRO A 149 9.19 -4.30 18.96
N ALA A 150 10.37 -4.84 18.57
CA ALA A 150 10.91 -6.04 19.19
C ALA A 150 11.29 -5.82 20.67
N ALA A 151 11.80 -4.63 21.00
CA ALA A 151 12.08 -4.28 22.39
C ALA A 151 10.82 -4.17 23.27
N ARG A 152 9.66 -3.92 22.66
CA ARG A 152 8.36 -3.74 23.33
C ARG A 152 7.42 -4.94 23.22
N MET A 153 7.86 -6.04 22.62
CA MET A 153 6.98 -7.20 22.41
C MET A 153 6.77 -8.06 23.66
N PHE A 154 7.51 -7.80 24.72
CA PHE A 154 7.40 -8.46 26.01
C PHE A 154 6.60 -7.62 27.01
N ALA A 155 6.13 -8.22 28.09
CA ALA A 155 5.41 -7.52 29.16
C ALA A 155 6.24 -6.36 29.77
N GLU A 156 7.55 -6.53 29.84
CA GLU A 156 8.51 -5.49 30.21
C GLU A 156 9.37 -5.14 28.99
N ASN A 157 9.63 -3.85 28.77
CA ASN A 157 10.49 -3.41 27.68
C ASN A 157 11.92 -3.89 27.87
N VAL A 158 12.50 -4.47 26.84
CA VAL A 158 13.91 -4.86 26.82
C VAL A 158 14.78 -3.63 26.59
N THR A 159 15.81 -3.46 27.43
CA THR A 159 16.76 -2.35 27.36
C THR A 159 18.16 -2.82 26.95
N VAL A 160 19.02 -1.86 26.54
CA VAL A 160 20.40 -2.17 26.18
C VAL A 160 21.17 -2.69 27.41
N GLY A 161 21.91 -3.78 27.22
CA GLY A 161 22.67 -4.47 28.27
C GLY A 161 21.98 -5.74 28.82
N GLU A 162 20.71 -5.93 28.53
CA GLU A 162 19.96 -7.10 29.00
C GLU A 162 20.13 -8.30 28.05
N ASN A 163 19.86 -9.49 28.63
CA ASN A 163 19.99 -10.75 27.89
C ASN A 163 18.63 -11.29 27.47
N ILE A 164 18.56 -11.76 26.23
CA ILE A 164 17.43 -12.53 25.70
C ILE A 164 17.89 -13.91 25.27
N THR A 165 16.98 -14.87 25.27
CA THR A 165 17.26 -16.24 24.81
C THR A 165 16.49 -16.51 23.52
N LEU A 166 17.23 -16.79 22.45
CA LEU A 166 16.69 -17.18 21.15
C LEU A 166 16.67 -18.70 21.06
N VAL A 167 15.50 -19.32 20.98
CA VAL A 167 15.36 -20.76 20.80
C VAL A 167 15.22 -21.05 19.31
N LYS A 168 16.23 -21.69 18.68
CA LYS A 168 16.21 -22.02 17.25
C LYS A 168 15.04 -22.97 16.92
N ALA A 169 14.28 -22.69 15.88
CA ALA A 169 13.18 -23.55 15.44
C ALA A 169 13.69 -24.90 14.86
N ALA A 170 14.90 -24.93 14.30
CA ALA A 170 15.45 -26.09 13.63
C ALA A 170 15.82 -27.23 14.59
N ASN A 171 16.33 -26.92 15.77
CA ASN A 171 16.89 -27.94 16.71
C ASN A 171 16.52 -27.69 18.18
N GLY A 172 15.71 -26.66 18.46
CA GLY A 172 15.31 -26.30 19.83
C GLY A 172 16.45 -25.76 20.71
N GLN A 173 17.64 -25.51 20.15
CA GLN A 173 18.77 -25.03 20.93
C GLN A 173 18.58 -23.59 21.39
N PRO A 174 18.72 -23.29 22.68
CA PRO A 174 18.72 -21.92 23.19
C PRO A 174 20.07 -21.23 22.95
N ILE A 175 20.03 -20.01 22.48
CA ILE A 175 21.19 -19.12 22.35
C ILE A 175 20.94 -17.89 23.19
N ASN A 176 21.76 -17.68 24.22
CA ASN A 176 21.73 -16.46 25.00
C ASN A 176 22.46 -15.36 24.24
N ALA A 177 21.85 -14.21 24.14
CA ALA A 177 22.39 -13.05 23.46
C ALA A 177 22.16 -11.78 24.26
N THR A 178 23.16 -10.90 24.30
CA THR A 178 23.06 -9.59 24.95
C THR A 178 22.54 -8.56 23.96
N VAL A 179 21.53 -7.81 24.36
CA VAL A 179 21.01 -6.68 23.56
C VAL A 179 21.98 -5.51 23.70
N VAL A 180 22.67 -5.16 22.61
CA VAL A 180 23.69 -4.09 22.60
C VAL A 180 23.20 -2.81 21.93
N GLY A 181 22.04 -2.84 21.29
CA GLY A 181 21.45 -1.65 20.68
C GLY A 181 19.98 -1.82 20.37
N ILE A 182 19.31 -0.67 20.29
CA ILE A 182 17.93 -0.56 19.82
C ILE A 182 17.93 0.31 18.55
N ALA A 183 17.44 -0.24 17.46
CA ALA A 183 17.30 0.44 16.17
C ALA A 183 15.92 1.06 16.01
N GLU A 184 15.81 2.05 15.13
CA GLU A 184 14.52 2.54 14.66
C GLU A 184 13.68 1.40 14.08
N ALA A 185 12.37 1.58 14.13
CA ALA A 185 11.46 0.63 13.50
C ALA A 185 11.72 0.62 11.99
N SER A 186 12.04 -0.54 11.44
CA SER A 186 12.13 -0.72 9.99
C SER A 186 10.75 -1.12 9.46
N GLN A 187 10.26 -0.40 8.47
CA GLN A 187 9.02 -0.75 7.75
C GLN A 187 9.38 -1.57 6.50
N ASP A 188 10.17 -2.62 6.67
CA ASP A 188 10.56 -3.50 5.58
C ASP A 188 9.41 -4.43 5.14
N GLY A 189 9.16 -4.53 3.85
CA GLY A 189 8.28 -5.52 3.24
C GLY A 189 6.81 -5.42 3.68
N ALA A 190 6.23 -6.51 4.18
CA ALA A 190 4.82 -6.56 4.58
C ALA A 190 4.44 -5.58 5.72
N GLY A 191 5.40 -5.15 6.54
CA GLY A 191 5.20 -4.14 7.58
C GLY A 191 4.80 -2.77 7.01
N ALA A 192 5.29 -2.42 5.82
CA ALA A 192 4.90 -1.20 5.11
C ALA A 192 3.41 -1.22 4.67
N LEU A 193 2.83 -2.41 4.50
CA LEU A 193 1.44 -2.58 4.07
C LEU A 193 0.47 -2.75 5.25
N THR A 194 0.95 -3.12 6.44
CA THR A 194 0.12 -3.51 7.59
C THR A 194 0.13 -2.54 8.76
N ASN A 195 0.69 -1.32 8.60
CA ASN A 195 0.70 -0.26 9.61
C ASN A 195 1.32 -0.59 10.96
N GLY A 196 2.16 -1.55 11.02
CA GLY A 196 2.92 -1.85 12.22
C GLY A 196 4.34 -2.18 11.84
N ALA A 197 5.30 -1.39 12.28
CA ALA A 197 6.67 -1.81 12.24
C ALA A 197 6.78 -3.15 12.97
N GLN A 198 7.07 -4.22 12.21
CA GLN A 198 7.13 -5.56 12.77
C GLN A 198 8.33 -5.70 13.73
N PRO A 199 8.18 -6.47 14.81
CA PRO A 199 9.32 -6.83 15.64
C PRO A 199 10.42 -7.47 14.78
N SER A 200 11.63 -6.93 14.87
CA SER A 200 12.80 -7.43 14.12
C SER A 200 13.99 -7.53 15.04
N ILE A 201 14.67 -8.66 14.97
CA ILE A 201 15.87 -8.98 15.73
C ILE A 201 17.01 -9.13 14.73
N TYR A 202 18.13 -8.47 15.00
CA TYR A 202 19.32 -8.51 14.16
C TYR A 202 20.48 -9.11 14.93
N ALA A 203 21.18 -10.07 14.32
CA ALA A 203 22.32 -10.75 14.92
C ALA A 203 23.51 -10.81 13.94
N PRO A 204 24.74 -10.93 14.43
CA PRO A 204 25.89 -11.20 13.55
C PRO A 204 25.77 -12.60 12.93
N THR A 205 26.39 -12.79 11.78
CA THR A 205 26.44 -14.09 11.13
C THR A 205 27.05 -15.14 12.05
N ASP A 206 28.19 -14.82 12.69
CA ASP A 206 28.84 -15.67 13.66
C ASP A 206 28.60 -15.14 15.09
N PRO A 207 28.16 -15.95 16.07
CA PRO A 207 27.96 -17.41 16.04
C PRO A 207 26.52 -17.89 15.76
N PHE A 208 25.63 -17.04 15.28
CA PHE A 208 24.21 -17.37 15.19
C PHE A 208 23.83 -18.22 13.97
N TYR A 209 24.55 -18.07 12.84
CA TYR A 209 24.18 -18.64 11.55
C TYR A 209 25.12 -19.77 11.15
N GLU A 210 24.61 -20.99 11.07
CA GLU A 210 25.38 -22.21 10.81
C GLU A 210 25.03 -22.89 9.47
N ARG A 211 24.14 -22.29 8.67
CA ARG A 211 23.73 -22.90 7.40
C ARG A 211 24.88 -22.84 6.40
N THR A 212 25.39 -24.01 6.03
CA THR A 212 26.53 -24.14 5.12
C THR A 212 26.21 -25.07 3.95
N VAL A 213 26.94 -24.90 2.86
CA VAL A 213 26.97 -25.76 1.66
C VAL A 213 28.41 -25.90 1.20
N ILE A 214 28.68 -26.91 0.39
CA ILE A 214 29.95 -27.01 -0.36
C ILE A 214 29.84 -26.07 -1.56
N SER A 215 30.75 -25.11 -1.67
CA SER A 215 30.81 -24.16 -2.80
C SER A 215 31.23 -24.88 -4.07
N PRO A 216 30.42 -24.86 -5.14
CA PRO A 216 30.79 -25.49 -6.41
C PRO A 216 32.07 -24.93 -7.08
N ASN A 217 32.44 -23.69 -6.77
CA ASN A 217 33.62 -23.06 -7.38
C ASN A 217 34.91 -23.23 -6.54
N THR A 218 34.80 -23.47 -5.23
CA THR A 218 35.98 -23.57 -4.36
C THR A 218 36.13 -24.92 -3.68
N ASP A 219 35.16 -25.82 -3.78
CA ASP A 219 35.10 -27.12 -3.09
C ASP A 219 35.22 -27.03 -1.53
N GLU A 220 35.03 -25.82 -1.00
CA GLU A 220 35.10 -25.56 0.44
C GLU A 220 33.69 -25.42 1.04
N GLN A 221 33.58 -25.80 2.31
CA GLN A 221 32.35 -25.57 3.07
C GLN A 221 32.18 -24.07 3.38
N GLN A 222 31.16 -23.45 2.80
CA GLN A 222 30.86 -22.03 2.97
C GLN A 222 29.45 -21.79 3.53
N ARG A 223 29.28 -20.68 4.24
CA ARG A 223 27.94 -20.24 4.64
C ARG A 223 27.16 -19.79 3.42
N VAL A 224 25.87 -20.13 3.39
CA VAL A 224 24.94 -19.81 2.29
C VAL A 224 23.83 -18.90 2.78
N TYR A 225 23.51 -17.88 2.02
CA TYR A 225 22.56 -16.82 2.38
C TYR A 225 21.41 -16.77 1.40
N SER A 226 20.28 -16.22 1.84
CA SER A 226 19.09 -16.07 1.00
C SER A 226 19.09 -14.79 0.17
N GLN A 227 19.90 -13.80 0.55
CA GLN A 227 19.93 -12.50 -0.09
C GLN A 227 21.30 -11.84 0.04
N ILE A 228 21.65 -10.99 -0.93
CA ILE A 228 22.79 -10.08 -0.83
C ILE A 228 22.26 -8.65 -1.02
N LEU A 229 22.55 -7.75 -0.06
CA LEU A 229 22.38 -6.32 -0.25
C LEU A 229 23.61 -5.76 -0.96
N VAL A 230 23.39 -5.04 -2.04
CA VAL A 230 24.44 -4.41 -2.84
C VAL A 230 24.19 -2.93 -2.93
N SER A 231 25.17 -2.10 -2.58
CA SER A 231 25.14 -0.65 -2.81
C SER A 231 25.96 -0.34 -4.06
N ALA A 232 25.39 0.44 -4.97
CA ALA A 232 26.10 0.98 -6.12
C ALA A 232 26.91 2.22 -5.73
N VAL A 233 27.95 2.54 -6.52
CA VAL A 233 28.77 3.75 -6.30
C VAL A 233 27.96 5.03 -6.51
N SER A 234 26.97 4.99 -7.40
CA SER A 234 26.03 6.09 -7.64
C SER A 234 24.71 5.58 -8.20
N ILE A 235 23.67 6.42 -8.14
CA ILE A 235 22.34 6.09 -8.69
C ILE A 235 22.41 5.80 -10.19
N GLN A 236 23.27 6.51 -10.93
CA GLN A 236 23.45 6.32 -12.39
C GLN A 236 24.09 4.97 -12.74
N GLU A 237 24.83 4.37 -11.81
CA GLU A 237 25.48 3.07 -11.98
C GLU A 237 24.59 1.87 -11.60
N ILE A 238 23.38 2.10 -11.08
CA ILE A 238 22.47 1.03 -10.63
C ILE A 238 22.15 0.08 -11.80
N GLU A 239 21.59 0.62 -12.88
CA GLU A 239 21.10 -0.18 -14.00
C GLU A 239 22.24 -0.97 -14.71
N PRO A 240 23.40 -0.36 -15.03
CA PRO A 240 24.54 -1.12 -15.55
C PRO A 240 25.06 -2.16 -14.55
N THR A 241 25.09 -1.86 -13.26
CA THR A 241 25.58 -2.77 -12.22
C THR A 241 24.63 -3.94 -12.02
N GLN A 242 23.31 -3.69 -12.06
CA GLN A 242 22.27 -4.73 -12.03
C GLN A 242 22.51 -5.77 -13.15
N GLY A 243 22.72 -5.32 -14.39
CA GLY A 243 23.00 -6.20 -15.52
C GLY A 243 24.27 -7.04 -15.33
N ARG A 244 25.35 -6.43 -14.81
CA ARG A 244 26.62 -7.15 -14.51
C ARG A 244 26.45 -8.20 -13.41
N ILE A 245 25.66 -7.89 -12.36
CA ILE A 245 25.35 -8.83 -11.27
C ILE A 245 24.54 -10.01 -11.81
N ILE A 246 23.51 -9.77 -12.61
CA ILE A 246 22.69 -10.84 -13.21
C ILE A 246 23.55 -11.73 -14.10
N SER A 247 24.40 -11.17 -14.96
CA SER A 247 25.31 -11.95 -15.79
C SER A 247 26.27 -12.80 -14.95
N TYR A 248 26.86 -12.23 -13.90
CA TYR A 248 27.71 -12.99 -12.97
C TYR A 248 26.94 -14.15 -12.34
N LEU A 249 25.73 -13.88 -11.81
CA LEU A 249 24.91 -14.89 -11.15
C LEU A 249 24.51 -16.03 -12.08
N THR A 250 24.21 -15.72 -13.34
CA THR A 250 23.78 -16.69 -14.34
C THR A 250 24.96 -17.55 -14.85
N ASP A 251 26.13 -16.94 -15.03
CA ASP A 251 27.23 -17.59 -15.76
C ASP A 251 28.26 -18.24 -14.84
N ARG A 252 28.58 -17.63 -13.69
CA ARG A 252 29.79 -17.95 -12.92
C ARG A 252 29.58 -18.18 -11.42
N SER A 253 28.39 -17.91 -10.88
CA SER A 253 28.15 -18.01 -9.44
C SER A 253 28.00 -19.44 -8.93
N ASP A 254 28.27 -19.66 -7.65
CA ASP A 254 27.86 -20.87 -6.93
C ASP A 254 26.35 -21.01 -6.91
N ALA A 255 25.65 -19.90 -6.74
CA ALA A 255 24.19 -19.84 -6.67
C ALA A 255 23.52 -20.45 -7.91
N ARG A 256 24.17 -20.39 -9.09
CA ARG A 256 23.68 -21.00 -10.33
C ARG A 256 23.46 -22.51 -10.19
N VAL A 257 24.36 -23.19 -9.49
CA VAL A 257 24.32 -24.64 -9.29
C VAL A 257 23.43 -25.01 -8.09
N LEU A 258 23.43 -24.17 -7.06
CA LEU A 258 22.69 -24.39 -5.80
C LEU A 258 21.21 -24.06 -5.91
N LYS A 259 20.82 -23.29 -6.91
CA LYS A 259 19.47 -22.85 -7.15
C LYS A 259 18.58 -24.02 -7.62
N ALA A 260 17.38 -24.19 -7.02
CA ALA A 260 16.41 -25.17 -7.45
C ALA A 260 15.82 -24.83 -8.85
N GLU A 261 15.32 -25.84 -9.53
CA GLU A 261 14.60 -25.65 -10.80
C GLU A 261 13.39 -24.72 -10.59
N GLY A 262 13.12 -23.85 -11.53
CA GLY A 262 12.03 -22.85 -11.46
C GLY A 262 12.36 -21.58 -10.69
N TYR A 263 13.51 -21.50 -10.01
CA TYR A 263 13.97 -20.25 -9.41
C TYR A 263 14.76 -19.41 -10.41
N GLN A 264 14.59 -18.09 -10.32
CA GLN A 264 15.34 -17.12 -11.10
C GLN A 264 16.07 -16.14 -10.21
N PHE A 265 17.20 -15.60 -10.69
CA PHE A 265 17.87 -14.51 -10.00
C PHE A 265 17.15 -13.21 -10.25
N GLU A 266 16.89 -12.51 -9.19
CA GLU A 266 16.26 -11.21 -9.21
C GLU A 266 17.17 -10.20 -8.51
N VAL A 267 17.41 -9.09 -9.18
CA VAL A 267 18.12 -7.94 -8.61
C VAL A 267 17.15 -6.79 -8.60
N THR A 268 16.50 -6.58 -7.47
CA THR A 268 15.45 -5.58 -7.33
C THR A 268 16.03 -4.26 -6.88
N THR A 269 15.74 -3.20 -7.61
CA THR A 269 16.14 -1.82 -7.26
C THR A 269 15.04 -1.11 -6.48
N TYR A 270 15.40 0.01 -5.84
CA TYR A 270 14.44 0.88 -5.19
C TYR A 270 13.30 1.32 -6.13
N ASP A 271 13.63 1.78 -7.33
CA ASP A 271 12.64 2.26 -8.30
C ASP A 271 11.66 1.15 -8.71
N GLN A 272 12.16 -0.06 -8.92
CA GLN A 272 11.30 -1.22 -9.23
C GLN A 272 10.33 -1.54 -8.09
N LEU A 273 10.77 -1.44 -6.83
CA LEU A 273 9.89 -1.61 -5.67
C LEU A 273 8.79 -0.54 -5.63
N VAL A 274 9.16 0.72 -5.83
CA VAL A 274 8.20 1.82 -5.89
C VAL A 274 7.19 1.61 -7.02
N ASP A 275 7.64 1.16 -8.18
CA ASP A 275 6.76 0.90 -9.32
C ASP A 275 5.81 -0.28 -9.09
N GLN A 276 6.27 -1.36 -8.46
CA GLN A 276 5.38 -2.45 -8.05
C GLN A 276 4.28 -1.96 -7.09
N ILE A 277 4.65 -1.14 -6.09
CA ILE A 277 3.68 -0.56 -5.17
C ILE A 277 2.69 0.36 -5.89
N ARG A 278 3.17 1.17 -6.84
CA ARG A 278 2.30 1.98 -7.70
C ARG A 278 1.32 1.12 -8.49
N GLN A 279 1.78 0.02 -9.05
CA GLN A 279 0.95 -0.90 -9.82
C GLN A 279 -0.13 -1.55 -8.95
N VAL A 280 0.22 -2.05 -7.77
CA VAL A 280 -0.73 -2.61 -6.80
C VAL A 280 -1.76 -1.54 -6.40
N SER A 281 -1.29 -0.34 -6.02
CA SER A 281 -2.16 0.77 -5.64
C SER A 281 -3.10 1.20 -6.78
N SER A 282 -2.61 1.22 -8.03
CA SER A 282 -3.44 1.54 -9.21
C SER A 282 -4.51 0.48 -9.46
N THR A 283 -4.19 -0.78 -9.26
CA THR A 283 -5.14 -1.90 -9.39
C THR A 283 -6.25 -1.79 -8.34
N PHE A 284 -5.92 -1.55 -7.08
CA PHE A 284 -6.93 -1.28 -6.04
C PHE A 284 -7.79 -0.07 -6.37
N THR A 285 -7.17 1.02 -6.83
CA THR A 285 -7.91 2.22 -7.24
C THR A 285 -8.89 1.90 -8.38
N ALA A 286 -8.49 1.08 -9.35
CA ALA A 286 -9.37 0.67 -10.45
C ALA A 286 -10.58 -0.15 -9.96
N TYR A 287 -10.38 -1.11 -9.04
CA TYR A 287 -11.49 -1.88 -8.45
C TYR A 287 -12.47 -0.98 -7.69
N ILE A 288 -11.96 -0.07 -6.86
CA ILE A 288 -12.79 0.83 -6.08
C ILE A 288 -13.53 1.81 -6.98
N THR A 289 -12.88 2.31 -8.03
CA THR A 289 -13.52 3.15 -9.04
C THR A 289 -14.66 2.39 -9.74
N GLY A 290 -14.47 1.10 -10.04
CA GLY A 290 -15.54 0.24 -10.58
C GLY A 290 -16.74 0.15 -9.63
N ILE A 291 -16.51 -0.09 -8.34
CA ILE A 291 -17.58 -0.13 -7.33
C ILE A 291 -18.28 1.24 -7.21
N ALA A 292 -17.52 2.33 -7.25
CA ALA A 292 -18.06 3.67 -7.19
C ALA A 292 -18.91 4.02 -8.42
N VAL A 293 -18.53 3.57 -9.61
CA VAL A 293 -19.35 3.71 -10.82
C VAL A 293 -20.69 3.01 -10.65
N ILE A 294 -20.71 1.79 -10.10
CA ILE A 294 -21.96 1.08 -9.79
C ILE A 294 -22.81 1.89 -8.80
N SER A 295 -22.20 2.42 -7.74
CA SER A 295 -22.89 3.26 -6.76
C SER A 295 -23.46 4.54 -7.38
N LEU A 296 -22.73 5.17 -8.31
CA LEU A 296 -23.20 6.34 -9.05
C LEU A 296 -24.38 6.00 -9.98
N VAL A 297 -24.36 4.82 -10.62
CA VAL A 297 -25.49 4.35 -11.44
C VAL A 297 -26.73 4.14 -10.58
N VAL A 298 -26.59 3.52 -9.41
CA VAL A 298 -27.70 3.35 -8.46
C VAL A 298 -28.24 4.72 -8.00
N GLY A 299 -27.33 5.66 -7.70
CA GLY A 299 -27.70 7.04 -7.38
C GLY A 299 -28.40 7.75 -8.52
N ALA A 300 -27.96 7.57 -9.78
CA ALA A 300 -28.61 8.11 -10.96
C ALA A 300 -30.03 7.58 -11.15
N ILE A 301 -30.24 6.28 -10.99
CA ILE A 301 -31.58 5.66 -11.03
C ILE A 301 -32.46 6.26 -9.93
N GLY A 302 -31.91 6.47 -8.76
CA GLY A 302 -32.60 7.13 -7.67
C GLY A 302 -33.03 8.56 -7.99
N ILE A 303 -32.14 9.38 -8.54
CA ILE A 303 -32.46 10.75 -8.99
C ILE A 303 -33.57 10.70 -10.06
N ALA A 304 -33.45 9.81 -11.04
CA ALA A 304 -34.44 9.65 -12.09
C ALA A 304 -35.84 9.30 -11.52
N ASN A 305 -35.91 8.36 -10.57
CA ASN A 305 -37.16 7.98 -9.93
C ASN A 305 -37.80 9.12 -9.14
N ILE A 306 -37.03 9.92 -8.39
CA ILE A 306 -37.55 11.09 -7.69
C ILE A 306 -38.06 12.11 -8.67
N MET A 307 -37.31 12.38 -9.73
CA MET A 307 -37.72 13.34 -10.73
C MET A 307 -39.01 12.94 -11.45
N LEU A 308 -39.19 11.63 -11.75
CA LEU A 308 -40.44 11.11 -12.35
C LEU A 308 -41.64 11.32 -11.40
N VAL A 309 -41.47 11.00 -10.11
CA VAL A 309 -42.52 11.26 -9.14
C VAL A 309 -42.80 12.76 -8.99
N SER A 310 -41.75 13.59 -8.96
CA SER A 310 -41.90 15.04 -8.88
C SER A 310 -42.66 15.60 -10.10
N VAL A 311 -42.43 15.05 -11.32
CA VAL A 311 -43.16 15.39 -12.51
C VAL A 311 -44.64 15.05 -12.40
N THR A 312 -45.00 13.87 -11.90
CA THR A 312 -46.41 13.46 -11.70
C THR A 312 -47.10 14.29 -10.65
N GLU A 313 -46.44 14.55 -9.50
CA GLU A 313 -47.00 15.41 -8.43
C GLU A 313 -47.21 16.86 -8.86
N ARG A 314 -46.40 17.39 -9.80
CA ARG A 314 -46.41 18.76 -10.28
C ARG A 314 -47.02 18.90 -11.72
N THR A 315 -47.74 17.87 -12.18
CA THR A 315 -48.35 17.85 -13.53
C THR A 315 -49.24 19.05 -13.78
N ARG A 316 -50.08 19.45 -12.79
CA ARG A 316 -50.95 20.62 -12.86
C ARG A 316 -50.17 21.93 -12.95
N GLU A 317 -49.06 22.09 -12.22
CA GLU A 317 -48.19 23.28 -12.31
C GLU A 317 -47.56 23.38 -13.71
N ILE A 318 -47.10 22.24 -14.25
CA ILE A 318 -46.54 22.15 -15.63
C ILE A 318 -47.58 22.53 -16.64
N GLY A 319 -48.83 22.06 -16.46
CA GLY A 319 -49.97 22.43 -17.34
C GLY A 319 -50.24 23.92 -17.33
N ILE A 320 -50.28 24.54 -16.14
CA ILE A 320 -50.46 26.00 -16.01
C ILE A 320 -49.32 26.77 -16.69
N MET A 321 -48.05 26.39 -16.45
CA MET A 321 -46.90 27.05 -17.09
C MET A 321 -47.00 27.00 -18.59
N LYS A 322 -47.38 25.86 -19.16
CA LYS A 322 -47.57 25.73 -20.63
C LYS A 322 -48.77 26.52 -21.15
N ALA A 323 -49.87 26.57 -20.40
CA ALA A 323 -51.05 27.37 -20.78
C ALA A 323 -50.75 28.87 -20.81
N VAL A 324 -49.83 29.35 -19.97
CA VAL A 324 -49.34 30.75 -19.94
C VAL A 324 -48.23 31.00 -20.98
N GLY A 325 -47.80 29.96 -21.75
CA GLY A 325 -46.91 30.13 -22.91
C GLY A 325 -45.47 29.62 -22.69
N ALA A 326 -45.17 28.87 -21.62
CA ALA A 326 -43.87 28.24 -21.48
C ALA A 326 -43.60 27.19 -22.55
N LYS A 327 -42.42 27.26 -23.17
CA LYS A 327 -41.98 26.32 -24.22
C LYS A 327 -41.54 25.01 -23.60
N ARG A 328 -41.60 23.92 -24.37
CA ARG A 328 -41.06 22.60 -23.95
C ARG A 328 -39.64 22.70 -23.41
N ARG A 329 -38.80 23.52 -24.03
CA ARG A 329 -37.41 23.74 -23.62
C ARG A 329 -37.31 24.36 -22.24
N ASP A 330 -38.19 25.26 -21.89
CA ASP A 330 -38.15 25.95 -20.59
C ASP A 330 -38.49 24.97 -19.45
N ILE A 331 -39.49 24.11 -19.66
CA ILE A 331 -39.84 23.04 -18.72
C ILE A 331 -38.71 22.03 -18.59
N MET A 332 -38.13 21.59 -19.73
CA MET A 332 -37.00 20.65 -19.74
C MET A 332 -35.79 21.22 -18.99
N GLN A 333 -35.44 22.48 -19.20
CA GLN A 333 -34.33 23.15 -18.53
C GLN A 333 -34.58 23.27 -17.02
N LEU A 334 -35.82 23.54 -16.57
CA LEU A 334 -36.17 23.64 -15.17
C LEU A 334 -35.88 22.32 -14.42
N PHE A 335 -36.40 21.22 -14.96
CA PHE A 335 -36.23 19.90 -14.35
C PHE A 335 -34.80 19.38 -14.48
N LEU A 336 -34.12 19.65 -15.59
CA LEU A 336 -32.71 19.27 -15.78
C LEU A 336 -31.81 20.01 -14.79
N LEU A 337 -32.06 21.31 -14.57
CA LEU A 337 -31.31 22.09 -13.58
C LEU A 337 -31.53 21.55 -12.16
N GLU A 338 -32.74 21.10 -11.80
CA GLU A 338 -33.03 20.47 -10.51
C GLU A 338 -32.23 19.18 -10.34
N ALA A 339 -32.15 18.32 -11.38
CA ALA A 339 -31.34 17.09 -11.34
C ALA A 339 -29.84 17.38 -11.25
N ILE A 340 -29.33 18.39 -11.95
CA ILE A 340 -27.93 18.83 -11.87
C ILE A 340 -27.59 19.29 -10.46
N LEU A 341 -28.47 20.07 -9.84
CA LEU A 341 -28.28 20.53 -8.45
C LEU A 341 -28.25 19.36 -7.46
N LEU A 342 -29.11 18.36 -7.63
CA LEU A 342 -29.08 17.15 -6.80
C LEU A 342 -27.73 16.39 -6.95
N GLY A 343 -27.25 16.24 -8.17
CA GLY A 343 -25.94 15.65 -8.45
C GLY A 343 -24.78 16.46 -7.85
N LEU A 344 -24.84 17.80 -7.96
CA LEU A 344 -23.84 18.70 -7.39
C LEU A 344 -23.82 18.62 -5.85
N PHE A 345 -24.98 18.68 -5.21
CA PHE A 345 -25.07 18.52 -3.76
C PHE A 345 -24.55 17.15 -3.32
N GLY A 346 -24.95 16.07 -4.02
CA GLY A 346 -24.44 14.73 -3.75
C GLY A 346 -22.91 14.65 -3.82
N SER A 347 -22.31 15.25 -4.85
CA SER A 347 -20.85 15.24 -5.02
C SER A 347 -20.11 16.11 -4.01
N VAL A 348 -20.62 17.28 -3.66
CA VAL A 348 -20.01 18.16 -2.64
C VAL A 348 -20.06 17.50 -1.26
N PHE A 349 -21.22 16.96 -0.85
CA PHE A 349 -21.34 16.24 0.41
C PHE A 349 -20.52 14.94 0.41
N GLY A 350 -20.51 14.21 -0.70
CA GLY A 350 -19.67 13.03 -0.89
C GLY A 350 -18.18 13.36 -0.77
N ALA A 351 -17.75 14.48 -1.34
CA ALA A 351 -16.38 14.95 -1.22
C ALA A 351 -16.00 15.26 0.25
N LEU A 352 -16.87 15.97 0.97
CA LEU A 352 -16.64 16.28 2.39
C LEU A 352 -16.57 15.01 3.26
N VAL A 353 -17.49 14.06 3.06
CA VAL A 353 -17.46 12.76 3.75
C VAL A 353 -16.24 11.94 3.36
N GLY A 354 -15.86 11.96 2.09
CA GLY A 354 -14.68 11.27 1.59
C GLY A 354 -13.37 11.82 2.18
N ILE A 355 -13.24 13.15 2.29
CA ILE A 355 -12.09 13.81 2.94
C ILE A 355 -12.02 13.42 4.41
N SER A 356 -13.12 13.60 5.14
CA SER A 356 -13.15 13.31 6.57
C SER A 356 -12.91 11.83 6.86
N GLY A 357 -13.49 10.93 6.06
CA GLY A 357 -13.24 9.49 6.15
C GLY A 357 -11.81 9.11 5.80
N GLY A 358 -11.25 9.68 4.72
CA GLY A 358 -9.85 9.49 4.33
C GLY A 358 -8.88 10.02 5.40
N TYR A 359 -9.15 11.19 5.96
CA TYR A 359 -8.37 11.75 7.07
C TYR A 359 -8.45 10.86 8.31
N ALA A 360 -9.65 10.46 8.73
CA ALA A 360 -9.82 9.57 9.87
C ALA A 360 -9.09 8.24 9.67
N ALA A 361 -9.17 7.66 8.47
CA ALA A 361 -8.44 6.44 8.14
C ALA A 361 -6.92 6.65 8.23
N THR A 362 -6.36 7.72 7.66
CA THR A 362 -4.91 8.00 7.73
C THR A 362 -4.41 8.22 9.16
N VAL A 363 -5.21 8.89 10.01
CA VAL A 363 -4.87 9.09 11.43
C VAL A 363 -4.91 7.78 12.22
N LEU A 364 -5.91 6.92 11.97
CA LEU A 364 -6.02 5.62 12.66
C LEU A 364 -4.86 4.68 12.36
N ILE A 365 -4.21 4.86 11.21
CA ILE A 365 -3.14 4.00 10.73
C ILE A 365 -1.79 4.72 10.63
N ASP A 366 -1.65 5.88 11.28
CA ASP A 366 -0.43 6.69 11.36
C ASP A 366 0.24 6.98 9.99
N LEU A 367 -0.57 7.19 8.94
CA LEU A 367 -0.06 7.54 7.62
C LEU A 367 0.03 9.07 7.40
N PRO A 368 1.03 9.56 6.65
CA PRO A 368 1.11 10.96 6.28
C PRO A 368 -0.06 11.34 5.35
N LEU A 369 -0.86 12.33 5.72
CA LEU A 369 -1.98 12.78 4.89
C LEU A 369 -1.47 13.33 3.55
N ARG A 370 -1.88 12.70 2.46
CA ARG A 370 -1.61 13.14 1.08
C ARG A 370 -2.91 13.31 0.30
N ILE A 371 -3.29 14.56 0.10
CA ILE A 371 -4.49 14.92 -0.66
C ILE A 371 -4.10 15.14 -2.13
N ARG A 372 -4.82 14.51 -3.06
CA ARG A 372 -4.69 14.75 -4.50
C ARG A 372 -5.83 15.67 -4.99
N PRO A 373 -5.59 16.97 -5.18
CA PRO A 373 -6.65 17.94 -5.49
C PRO A 373 -7.40 17.64 -6.80
N LEU A 374 -6.75 16.99 -7.75
CA LEU A 374 -7.36 16.60 -9.00
C LEU A 374 -8.66 15.77 -8.83
N TRP A 375 -8.66 14.86 -7.85
CA TRP A 375 -9.83 13.99 -7.61
C TRP A 375 -11.03 14.74 -7.04
N PHE A 376 -10.82 15.87 -6.36
CA PHE A 376 -11.91 16.76 -5.93
C PHE A 376 -12.54 17.44 -7.14
N VAL A 377 -11.73 17.93 -8.07
CA VAL A 377 -12.23 18.51 -9.33
C VAL A 377 -13.02 17.46 -10.09
N VAL A 378 -12.51 16.24 -10.21
CA VAL A 378 -13.22 15.12 -10.87
C VAL A 378 -14.56 14.86 -10.18
N ALA A 379 -14.60 14.79 -8.85
CA ALA A 379 -15.84 14.54 -8.11
C ALA A 379 -16.90 15.65 -8.35
N VAL A 380 -16.47 16.91 -8.28
CA VAL A 380 -17.35 18.07 -8.50
C VAL A 380 -17.90 18.12 -9.95
N VAL A 381 -17.15 17.58 -10.91
CA VAL A 381 -17.61 17.49 -12.32
C VAL A 381 -18.51 16.27 -12.55
N VAL A 382 -18.17 15.13 -11.96
CA VAL A 382 -18.92 13.87 -12.14
C VAL A 382 -20.32 13.97 -11.55
N GLY A 383 -20.51 14.63 -10.40
CA GLY A 383 -21.83 14.78 -9.78
C GLY A 383 -22.87 15.45 -10.70
N PRO A 384 -22.61 16.65 -11.22
CA PRO A 384 -23.49 17.30 -12.21
C PRO A 384 -23.72 16.45 -13.46
N LEU A 385 -22.71 15.76 -13.97
CA LEU A 385 -22.88 14.86 -15.11
C LEU A 385 -23.86 13.72 -14.82
N VAL A 386 -23.73 13.08 -13.65
CA VAL A 386 -24.69 12.08 -13.17
C VAL A 386 -26.10 12.68 -13.11
N GLY A 387 -26.23 13.90 -12.57
CA GLY A 387 -27.51 14.64 -12.56
C GLY A 387 -28.09 14.86 -13.96
N VAL A 388 -27.26 15.25 -14.94
CA VAL A 388 -27.71 15.42 -16.33
C VAL A 388 -28.24 14.10 -16.88
N PHE A 389 -27.48 13.02 -16.80
CA PHE A 389 -27.89 11.71 -17.33
C PHE A 389 -29.15 11.18 -16.65
N ALA A 390 -29.21 11.30 -15.33
CA ALA A 390 -30.37 10.84 -14.53
C ALA A 390 -31.64 11.68 -14.80
N GLY A 391 -31.47 12.99 -14.94
CA GLY A 391 -32.58 13.93 -15.16
C GLY A 391 -33.09 14.04 -16.58
N LEU A 392 -32.34 13.54 -17.59
CA LEU A 392 -32.67 13.74 -18.99
C LEU A 392 -34.03 13.15 -19.36
N TYR A 393 -34.30 11.89 -18.99
CA TYR A 393 -35.57 11.23 -19.29
C TYR A 393 -36.75 11.87 -18.52
N PRO A 394 -36.70 12.10 -17.21
CA PRO A 394 -37.76 12.79 -16.47
C PRO A 394 -38.05 14.21 -17.00
N ALA A 395 -37.01 14.99 -17.27
CA ALA A 395 -37.16 16.33 -17.81
C ALA A 395 -37.82 16.35 -19.20
N TRP A 396 -37.44 15.38 -20.05
CA TRP A 396 -38.11 15.20 -21.33
C TRP A 396 -39.60 14.83 -21.15
N SER A 397 -39.90 13.87 -20.25
CA SER A 397 -41.28 13.47 -19.92
C SER A 397 -42.10 14.66 -19.43
N ALA A 398 -41.59 15.48 -18.50
CA ALA A 398 -42.22 16.69 -18.04
C ALA A 398 -42.51 17.68 -19.19
N SER A 399 -41.58 17.79 -20.12
CA SER A 399 -41.72 18.72 -21.28
C SER A 399 -42.79 18.28 -22.29
N THR A 400 -43.21 17.01 -22.29
CA THR A 400 -44.19 16.45 -23.20
C THR A 400 -45.63 16.41 -22.67
N VAL A 401 -45.85 16.71 -21.39
CA VAL A 401 -47.16 16.75 -20.73
C VAL A 401 -48.12 17.67 -21.53
N ASP A 402 -49.34 17.17 -21.81
CA ASP A 402 -50.37 17.96 -22.49
C ASP A 402 -51.05 18.91 -21.46
N PRO A 403 -51.12 20.22 -21.72
CA PRO A 403 -51.72 21.18 -20.81
C PRO A 403 -53.22 20.93 -20.55
N ILE A 404 -53.95 20.37 -21.56
CA ILE A 404 -55.38 20.10 -21.40
C ILE A 404 -55.60 18.92 -20.44
N ASP A 405 -54.85 17.85 -20.64
CA ASP A 405 -54.92 16.66 -19.79
C ASP A 405 -54.42 16.98 -18.35
N ALA A 406 -53.37 17.79 -18.24
CA ALA A 406 -52.80 18.20 -16.97
C ALA A 406 -53.76 19.05 -16.07
N LEU A 407 -54.64 19.83 -16.72
CA LEU A 407 -55.65 20.65 -16.02
C LEU A 407 -56.94 19.88 -15.70
N ARG A 408 -57.13 18.72 -16.34
CA ARG A 408 -58.32 17.86 -16.18
C ARG A 408 -58.15 16.79 -15.08
N HIS A 409 -56.95 16.54 -14.64
CA HIS A 409 -56.69 15.65 -13.51
C HIS A 409 -56.99 16.39 -12.21
N GLU A 410 -58.01 15.92 -11.48
CA GLU A 410 -58.28 16.24 -10.06
C GLU A 410 -57.36 15.46 -9.13
#